data_789bfc7e97e0b7cd4fa47525272b16fe
#
_entry.id   789bfc7e97e0b7cd4fa47525272b16fe
#
_cell.length_a   1.000
_cell.length_b   1.000
_cell.length_c   1.000
_cell.angle_alpha   90.00
_cell.angle_beta   90.00
_cell.angle_gamma   90.00
#
_symmetry.space_group_name_H-M   'P 1'
#
loop_
_entity.id
_entity.type
_entity.pdbx_description
1 polymer ?
#
loop_
_entity_poly.entity_id
_entity_poly.type
_entity_poly.pdbx_seq_one_letter_code
_entity_poly.pdbx_strand_id
1 'polypeptide(L)'
;LRTIGISHDEKNAQQQISMNNRGETDYTVIDLEYAVSSKSSFKYDGAKNKVVPRFDIIAVDKTGQLYVIELKTGLVAIKGNSGIGSHIDCYKHTIERDSKNEFLNEMVELLKRKRELHLIDKNVNIDKTKEPQFIFAFSDKQGENRYEEFVEACKNEGYNGKVIYGATDKPCGEGVRTLTQNCC
;
A
#
# COMPACT_ATOMS: atom_id res chain seq x y z
N LEU A 1 18.40 1.22 26.23
CA LEU A 1 17.34 1.66 25.31
C LEU A 1 17.77 1.24 23.90
N ARG A 2 17.24 0.12 23.38
CA ARG A 2 17.40 -0.26 21.97
C ARG A 2 16.44 0.58 21.17
N THR A 3 16.95 1.52 20.42
CA THR A 3 16.22 2.27 19.39
C THR A 3 15.82 1.30 18.28
N ILE A 4 14.54 1.02 18.18
CA ILE A 4 13.93 0.31 17.05
C ILE A 4 13.82 1.36 15.93
N GLY A 5 14.93 1.56 15.21
CA GLY A 5 15.06 2.65 14.22
C GLY A 5 14.40 2.43 12.86
N ILE A 6 13.78 1.26 12.61
CA ILE A 6 13.24 0.92 11.28
C ILE A 6 11.75 1.31 11.14
N SER A 7 11.01 1.29 12.25
CA SER A 7 9.56 1.55 12.24
C SER A 7 9.18 3.02 12.03
N HIS A 8 10.06 3.97 12.30
CA HIS A 8 9.74 5.41 12.18
C HIS A 8 9.77 5.92 10.74
N ASP A 9 10.72 5.47 9.93
CA ASP A 9 10.87 5.95 8.54
C ASP A 9 9.71 5.51 7.65
N GLU A 10 9.24 4.27 7.80
CA GLU A 10 8.12 3.74 7.03
C GLU A 10 6.79 4.41 7.42
N LYS A 11 6.49 4.52 8.71
CA LYS A 11 5.29 5.22 9.19
C LYS A 11 5.27 6.70 8.81
N ASN A 12 6.41 7.36 8.89
CA ASN A 12 6.54 8.74 8.42
C ASN A 12 6.29 8.83 6.91
N ALA A 13 6.78 7.86 6.13
CA ALA A 13 6.53 7.79 4.70
C ALA A 13 5.04 7.59 4.40
N GLN A 14 4.37 6.64 5.07
CA GLN A 14 2.92 6.41 4.92
C GLN A 14 2.11 7.66 5.26
N GLN A 15 2.43 8.35 6.36
CA GLN A 15 1.76 9.59 6.76
C GLN A 15 1.94 10.70 5.73
N GLN A 16 3.17 10.92 5.25
CA GLN A 16 3.44 11.92 4.21
C GLN A 16 2.69 11.59 2.92
N ILE A 17 2.69 10.32 2.47
CA ILE A 17 1.91 9.87 1.33
C ILE A 17 0.43 10.18 1.54
N SER A 18 -0.13 9.87 2.71
CA SER A 18 -1.54 10.15 3.00
C SER A 18 -1.86 11.64 2.97
N MET A 19 -1.00 12.49 3.52
CA MET A 19 -1.21 13.94 3.53
C MET A 19 -1.16 14.55 2.13
N ASN A 20 -0.30 14.03 1.27
CA ASN A 20 -0.04 14.58 -0.06
C ASN A 20 -0.94 13.98 -1.16
N ASN A 21 -1.69 12.93 -0.84
CA ASN A 21 -2.64 12.29 -1.75
C ASN A 21 -4.09 12.50 -1.29
N ARG A 22 -4.41 13.74 -0.92
CA ARG A 22 -5.75 14.23 -0.61
C ARG A 22 -6.14 15.23 -1.69
N GLY A 23 -7.05 14.89 -2.57
CA GLY A 23 -7.53 15.82 -3.59
C GLY A 23 -7.18 15.42 -5.02
N GLU A 24 -6.67 16.36 -5.84
CA GLU A 24 -6.47 16.18 -7.30
C GLU A 24 -5.21 15.37 -7.68
N THR A 25 -4.82 14.41 -6.88
CA THR A 25 -3.71 13.49 -7.17
C THR A 25 -4.19 12.26 -7.94
N ASP A 26 -3.24 11.45 -8.45
CA ASP A 26 -3.58 10.21 -9.17
C ASP A 26 -4.27 9.20 -8.26
N TYR A 27 -3.93 9.23 -6.98
CA TYR A 27 -4.52 8.37 -5.95
C TYR A 27 -5.02 9.20 -4.77
N THR A 28 -6.17 8.86 -4.24
CA THR A 28 -6.65 9.34 -2.94
C THR A 28 -6.45 8.25 -1.90
N VAL A 29 -5.66 8.50 -0.88
CA VAL A 29 -5.47 7.56 0.24
C VAL A 29 -6.71 7.58 1.12
N ILE A 30 -7.35 6.41 1.27
CA ILE A 30 -8.55 6.27 2.08
C ILE A 30 -8.28 5.65 3.45
N ASP A 31 -7.23 4.86 3.60
CA ASP A 31 -6.82 4.34 4.92
C ASP A 31 -5.33 4.00 4.99
N LEU A 32 -4.79 3.93 6.21
CA LEU A 32 -3.43 3.51 6.50
C LEU A 32 -3.43 2.37 7.52
N GLU A 33 -2.46 1.45 7.41
CA GLU A 33 -2.29 0.35 8.35
C GLU A 33 -3.59 -0.46 8.58
N TYR A 34 -4.36 -0.64 7.50
CA TYR A 34 -5.64 -1.33 7.58
C TYR A 34 -5.45 -2.79 7.99
N ALA A 35 -5.97 -3.14 9.17
CA ALA A 35 -5.94 -4.50 9.69
C ALA A 35 -7.23 -5.24 9.29
N VAL A 36 -7.09 -6.30 8.52
CA VAL A 36 -8.22 -7.14 8.13
C VAL A 36 -8.76 -7.89 9.36
N SER A 37 -10.03 -8.21 9.35
CA SER A 37 -10.70 -8.92 10.45
C SER A 37 -9.94 -10.20 10.85
N SER A 38 -9.96 -10.54 12.14
CA SER A 38 -9.32 -11.76 12.68
C SER A 38 -9.80 -13.06 12.01
N LYS A 39 -10.99 -13.07 11.39
CA LYS A 39 -11.51 -14.20 10.60
C LYS A 39 -10.66 -14.47 9.35
N SER A 40 -9.98 -13.46 8.84
CA SER A 40 -9.06 -13.57 7.70
C SER A 40 -7.65 -14.01 8.08
N SER A 41 -7.41 -14.35 9.36
CA SER A 41 -6.09 -14.80 9.80
C SER A 41 -5.69 -16.11 9.12
N PHE A 42 -4.42 -16.21 8.69
CA PHE A 42 -3.88 -17.39 8.04
C PHE A 42 -2.43 -17.63 8.46
N LYS A 43 -1.88 -18.78 8.06
CA LYS A 43 -0.46 -19.08 8.23
C LYS A 43 0.24 -18.95 6.88
N TYR A 44 1.35 -18.21 6.85
CA TYR A 44 2.31 -18.35 5.76
C TYR A 44 2.95 -19.74 5.81
N ASP A 45 3.41 -20.22 4.67
CA ASP A 45 4.20 -21.44 4.62
C ASP A 45 5.44 -21.30 5.53
N GLY A 46 5.62 -22.26 6.44
CA GLY A 46 6.68 -22.23 7.46
C GLY A 46 6.45 -21.32 8.67
N ALA A 47 5.37 -20.54 8.74
CA ALA A 47 5.10 -19.71 9.91
C ALA A 47 4.60 -20.53 11.11
N LYS A 48 5.11 -20.21 12.32
CA LYS A 48 4.67 -20.87 13.57
C LYS A 48 3.24 -20.49 13.95
N ASN A 49 2.87 -19.23 13.76
CA ASN A 49 1.59 -18.65 14.17
C ASN A 49 0.77 -18.15 12.99
N LYS A 50 -0.55 -18.07 13.17
CA LYS A 50 -1.42 -17.33 12.26
C LYS A 50 -1.13 -15.85 12.36
N VAL A 51 -1.21 -15.15 11.24
CA VAL A 51 -1.10 -13.69 11.15
C VAL A 51 -2.42 -13.09 10.72
N VAL A 52 -2.71 -11.90 11.22
CA VAL A 52 -3.82 -11.06 10.73
C VAL A 52 -3.24 -10.19 9.64
N PRO A 53 -3.77 -10.25 8.41
CA PRO A 53 -3.32 -9.40 7.33
C PRO A 53 -3.42 -7.93 7.71
N ARG A 54 -2.39 -7.17 7.35
CA ARG A 54 -2.38 -5.72 7.47
C ARG A 54 -1.83 -5.15 6.19
N PHE A 55 -2.49 -4.14 5.67
CA PHE A 55 -2.11 -3.45 4.46
C PHE A 55 -1.67 -2.02 4.80
N ASP A 56 -0.54 -1.60 4.27
CA ASP A 56 0.06 -0.31 4.60
C ASP A 56 -0.81 0.86 4.16
N ILE A 57 -1.30 0.83 2.93
CA ILE A 57 -2.08 1.91 2.34
C ILE A 57 -3.25 1.32 1.54
N ILE A 58 -4.43 1.87 1.75
CA ILE A 58 -5.58 1.67 0.89
C ILE A 58 -5.86 2.97 0.16
N ALA A 59 -5.94 2.91 -1.17
CA ALA A 59 -6.14 4.09 -1.99
C ALA A 59 -7.12 3.81 -3.15
N VAL A 60 -7.66 4.86 -3.73
CA VAL A 60 -8.51 4.80 -4.91
C VAL A 60 -8.04 5.82 -5.94
N ASP A 61 -8.07 5.49 -7.21
CA ASP A 61 -7.75 6.43 -8.28
C ASP A 61 -8.98 7.19 -8.80
N LYS A 62 -8.76 8.10 -9.73
CA LYS A 62 -9.82 8.94 -10.35
C LYS A 62 -10.86 8.12 -11.11
N THR A 63 -10.55 6.87 -11.46
CA THR A 63 -11.48 5.95 -12.18
C THR A 63 -12.30 5.08 -11.24
N GLY A 64 -12.10 5.23 -9.92
CA GLY A 64 -12.74 4.41 -8.90
C GLY A 64 -12.06 3.06 -8.65
N GLN A 65 -10.89 2.79 -9.24
CA GLN A 65 -10.14 1.57 -8.99
C GLN A 65 -9.58 1.58 -7.57
N LEU A 66 -9.91 0.56 -6.78
CA LEU A 66 -9.39 0.35 -5.44
C LEU A 66 -8.01 -0.31 -5.51
N TYR A 67 -7.07 0.22 -4.73
CA TYR A 67 -5.72 -0.31 -4.62
C TYR A 67 -5.40 -0.67 -3.17
N VAL A 68 -4.78 -1.83 -3.02
CA VAL A 68 -4.06 -2.26 -1.82
C VAL A 68 -2.60 -2.06 -2.10
N ILE A 69 -1.95 -1.17 -1.36
CA ILE A 69 -0.59 -0.75 -1.61
C ILE A 69 0.30 -1.16 -0.45
N GLU A 70 1.34 -1.89 -0.74
CA GLU A 70 2.40 -2.23 0.20
C GLU A 70 3.59 -1.30 -0.04
N LEU A 71 3.97 -0.54 0.98
CA LEU A 71 5.09 0.40 0.91
C LEU A 71 6.39 -0.27 1.34
N LYS A 72 7.43 -0.12 0.55
CA LYS A 72 8.79 -0.52 0.89
C LYS A 72 9.73 0.68 0.90
N THR A 73 10.41 0.90 2.02
CA THR A 73 11.40 1.96 2.19
C THR A 73 12.81 1.37 2.11
N GLY A 74 13.36 1.36 0.91
CA GLY A 74 14.65 0.73 0.62
C GLY A 74 14.57 -0.80 0.41
N LEU A 75 15.72 -1.44 0.14
CA LEU A 75 15.79 -2.85 -0.25
C LEU A 75 15.98 -3.83 0.92
N VAL A 76 15.93 -3.39 2.16
CA VAL A 76 16.28 -4.22 3.32
C VAL A 76 15.25 -5.32 3.60
N ALA A 77 13.98 -5.11 3.25
CA ALA A 77 12.87 -6.04 3.53
C ALA A 77 12.30 -6.69 2.25
N ILE A 78 13.17 -7.21 1.37
CA ILE A 78 12.73 -7.90 0.13
C ILE A 78 12.34 -9.35 0.42
N LYS A 79 13.01 -10.01 1.38
CA LYS A 79 12.85 -11.44 1.68
C LYS A 79 12.33 -11.69 3.09
N GLY A 80 11.87 -12.92 3.34
CA GLY A 80 11.38 -13.35 4.64
C GLY A 80 9.93 -12.97 4.93
N ASN A 81 9.56 -12.93 6.22
CA ASN A 81 8.17 -12.71 6.64
C ASN A 81 7.60 -11.32 6.33
N SER A 82 8.46 -10.35 6.07
CA SER A 82 8.10 -9.00 5.63
C SER A 82 8.52 -8.76 4.17
N GLY A 83 8.84 -9.83 3.45
CA GLY A 83 9.31 -9.77 2.06
C GLY A 83 8.18 -9.68 1.06
N ILE A 84 8.56 -9.47 -0.20
CA ILE A 84 7.64 -9.32 -1.34
C ILE A 84 6.71 -10.52 -1.46
N GLY A 85 7.23 -11.74 -1.44
CA GLY A 85 6.44 -12.98 -1.55
C GLY A 85 5.37 -13.09 -0.45
N SER A 86 5.72 -12.76 0.81
CA SER A 86 4.78 -12.82 1.94
C SER A 86 3.59 -11.85 1.76
N HIS A 87 3.81 -10.66 1.23
CA HIS A 87 2.74 -9.68 0.99
C HIS A 87 1.85 -10.08 -0.19
N ILE A 88 2.44 -10.68 -1.24
CA ILE A 88 1.68 -11.28 -2.35
C ILE A 88 0.75 -12.38 -1.82
N ASP A 89 1.26 -13.29 -1.00
CA ASP A 89 0.47 -14.36 -0.40
C ASP A 89 -0.64 -13.83 0.51
N CYS A 90 -0.32 -12.77 1.27
CA CYS A 90 -1.28 -12.06 2.11
C CYS A 90 -2.45 -11.50 1.28
N TYR A 91 -2.15 -10.79 0.20
CA TYR A 91 -3.15 -10.25 -0.71
C TYR A 91 -4.00 -11.36 -1.34
N LYS A 92 -3.37 -12.36 -1.93
CA LYS A 92 -4.06 -13.51 -2.55
C LYS A 92 -5.00 -14.19 -1.57
N HIS A 93 -4.53 -14.42 -0.34
CA HIS A 93 -5.35 -15.06 0.67
C HIS A 93 -6.56 -14.21 1.07
N THR A 94 -6.38 -12.90 1.17
CA THR A 94 -7.37 -11.98 1.75
C THR A 94 -8.35 -11.45 0.72
N ILE A 95 -7.86 -11.11 -0.47
CA ILE A 95 -8.62 -10.38 -1.49
C ILE A 95 -9.03 -11.29 -2.64
N GLU A 96 -8.08 -11.99 -3.29
CA GLU A 96 -8.41 -12.83 -4.45
C GLU A 96 -9.32 -14.03 -4.09
N ARG A 97 -9.28 -14.49 -2.83
CA ARG A 97 -10.14 -15.57 -2.33
C ARG A 97 -11.44 -15.08 -1.69
N ASP A 98 -11.66 -13.79 -1.68
CA ASP A 98 -12.87 -13.16 -1.13
C ASP A 98 -14.05 -13.28 -2.11
N SER A 99 -14.62 -14.48 -2.22
CA SER A 99 -15.73 -14.76 -3.13
C SER A 99 -17.01 -13.96 -2.86
N LYS A 100 -17.10 -13.27 -1.71
CA LYS A 100 -18.26 -12.48 -1.30
C LYS A 100 -18.04 -10.99 -1.44
N ASN A 101 -16.87 -10.57 -1.90
CA ASN A 101 -16.47 -9.16 -1.97
C ASN A 101 -16.61 -8.43 -0.62
N GLU A 102 -16.40 -9.14 0.50
CA GLU A 102 -16.52 -8.58 1.85
C GLU A 102 -15.56 -7.40 2.04
N PHE A 103 -14.30 -7.55 1.60
CA PHE A 103 -13.31 -6.49 1.65
C PHE A 103 -13.73 -5.25 0.84
N LEU A 104 -14.15 -5.45 -0.41
CA LEU A 104 -14.58 -4.35 -1.27
C LEU A 104 -15.77 -3.60 -0.66
N ASN A 105 -16.76 -4.32 -0.13
CA ASN A 105 -17.91 -3.71 0.52
C ASN A 105 -17.52 -2.94 1.77
N GLU A 106 -16.59 -3.46 2.57
CA GLU A 106 -16.06 -2.78 3.75
C GLU A 106 -15.36 -1.47 3.39
N MET A 107 -14.54 -1.46 2.32
CA MET A 107 -13.88 -0.25 1.83
C MET A 107 -14.87 0.80 1.33
N VAL A 108 -15.95 0.38 0.69
CA VAL A 108 -17.03 1.30 0.26
C VAL A 108 -17.71 1.95 1.47
N GLU A 109 -18.02 1.19 2.52
CA GLU A 109 -18.61 1.73 3.74
C GLU A 109 -17.63 2.64 4.50
N LEU A 110 -16.35 2.28 4.55
CA LEU A 110 -15.31 3.12 5.13
C LEU A 110 -15.21 4.47 4.40
N LEU A 111 -15.15 4.44 3.08
CA LEU A 111 -15.10 5.64 2.25
C LEU A 111 -16.33 6.53 2.46
N LYS A 112 -17.52 5.94 2.52
CA LYS A 112 -18.77 6.65 2.80
C LYS A 112 -18.68 7.40 4.12
N ARG A 113 -18.26 6.73 5.21
CA ARG A 113 -18.10 7.37 6.53
C ARG A 113 -17.08 8.50 6.52
N LYS A 114 -15.94 8.31 5.82
CA LYS A 114 -14.91 9.35 5.72
C LYS A 114 -15.40 10.58 4.92
N ARG A 115 -16.26 10.39 3.91
CA ARG A 115 -16.92 11.50 3.19
C ARG A 115 -17.93 12.24 4.07
N GLU A 116 -18.74 11.52 4.85
CA GLU A 116 -19.67 12.10 5.81
C GLU A 116 -18.96 12.94 6.86
N LEU A 117 -17.74 12.54 7.26
CA LEU A 117 -16.89 13.29 8.19
C LEU A 117 -16.04 14.38 7.50
N HIS A 118 -16.21 14.61 6.21
CA HIS A 118 -15.40 15.57 5.41
C HIS A 118 -13.88 15.33 5.45
N LEU A 119 -13.47 14.08 5.69
CA LEU A 119 -12.06 13.68 5.67
C LEU A 119 -11.55 13.37 4.25
N ILE A 120 -12.46 13.07 3.33
CA ILE A 120 -12.21 12.78 1.91
C ILE A 120 -13.25 13.53 1.08
N ASP A 121 -12.85 13.98 -0.12
CA ASP A 121 -13.74 14.67 -1.05
C ASP A 121 -14.94 13.78 -1.41
N LYS A 122 -16.13 14.40 -1.49
CA LYS A 122 -17.39 13.72 -1.83
C LYS A 122 -17.40 13.09 -3.23
N ASN A 123 -16.56 13.55 -4.13
CA ASN A 123 -16.46 13.06 -5.51
C ASN A 123 -15.61 11.78 -5.62
N VAL A 124 -14.84 11.44 -4.59
CA VAL A 124 -14.06 10.19 -4.58
C VAL A 124 -15.02 9.02 -4.41
N ASN A 125 -14.96 8.05 -5.30
CA ASN A 125 -15.83 6.88 -5.31
C ASN A 125 -15.04 5.61 -5.61
N ILE A 126 -15.51 4.46 -5.11
CA ILE A 126 -15.02 3.15 -5.49
C ILE A 126 -15.98 2.55 -6.51
N ASP A 127 -15.45 2.09 -7.63
CA ASP A 127 -16.20 1.34 -8.65
C ASP A 127 -16.27 -0.14 -8.25
N LYS A 128 -17.44 -0.57 -7.79
CA LYS A 128 -17.66 -1.96 -7.32
C LYS A 128 -17.58 -3.00 -8.43
N THR A 129 -17.52 -2.59 -9.70
CA THR A 129 -17.39 -3.50 -10.83
C THR A 129 -15.94 -3.89 -11.10
N LYS A 130 -14.99 -3.23 -10.43
CA LYS A 130 -13.56 -3.45 -10.56
C LYS A 130 -13.03 -4.23 -9.37
N GLU A 131 -12.28 -5.29 -9.66
CA GLU A 131 -11.56 -6.03 -8.62
C GLU A 131 -10.47 -5.15 -8.00
N PRO A 132 -10.28 -5.18 -6.66
CA PRO A 132 -9.17 -4.50 -6.02
C PRO A 132 -7.83 -4.93 -6.63
N GLN A 133 -6.89 -4.00 -6.77
CA GLN A 133 -5.56 -4.29 -7.28
C GLN A 133 -4.51 -4.18 -6.19
N PHE A 134 -3.58 -5.13 -6.17
CA PHE A 134 -2.40 -5.07 -5.32
C PHE A 134 -1.22 -4.47 -6.07
N ILE A 135 -0.58 -3.48 -5.45
CA ILE A 135 0.62 -2.86 -6.01
C ILE A 135 1.66 -2.63 -4.92
N PHE A 136 2.92 -2.62 -5.31
CA PHE A 136 4.00 -2.15 -4.45
C PHE A 136 4.27 -0.67 -4.70
N ALA A 137 4.50 0.08 -3.60
CA ALA A 137 5.07 1.40 -3.64
C ALA A 137 6.50 1.34 -3.09
N PHE A 138 7.46 1.88 -3.82
CA PHE A 138 8.84 1.95 -3.39
C PHE A 138 9.24 3.39 -3.08
N SER A 139 9.88 3.60 -1.94
CA SER A 139 10.42 4.90 -1.54
C SER A 139 11.89 4.75 -1.19
N ASP A 140 12.73 5.44 -1.91
CA ASP A 140 14.17 5.51 -1.63
C ASP A 140 14.52 6.45 -0.49
N LYS A 141 15.66 6.20 0.12
CA LYS A 141 16.35 7.23 0.88
C LYS A 141 16.90 8.28 -0.07
N GLN A 142 16.95 9.52 0.39
CA GLN A 142 17.42 10.64 -0.41
C GLN A 142 18.80 10.34 -1.05
N GLY A 143 18.88 10.42 -2.38
CA GLY A 143 20.10 10.21 -3.15
C GLY A 143 20.40 8.78 -3.58
N GLU A 144 19.60 7.79 -3.16
CA GLU A 144 19.68 6.41 -3.65
C GLU A 144 18.67 6.24 -4.80
N ASN A 145 19.12 5.94 -6.00
CA ASN A 145 18.21 5.62 -7.13
C ASN A 145 18.15 4.11 -7.30
N ARG A 146 17.39 3.42 -6.44
CA ARG A 146 17.31 1.95 -6.38
C ARG A 146 15.97 1.38 -6.84
N TYR A 147 15.15 2.18 -7.48
CA TYR A 147 13.83 1.76 -7.96
C TYR A 147 13.91 0.55 -8.89
N GLU A 148 14.83 0.58 -9.86
CA GLU A 148 14.97 -0.51 -10.82
C GLU A 148 15.41 -1.83 -10.14
N GLU A 149 16.28 -1.74 -9.12
CA GLU A 149 16.65 -2.92 -8.31
C GLU A 149 15.45 -3.49 -7.57
N PHE A 150 14.58 -2.63 -7.07
CA PHE A 150 13.35 -3.06 -6.39
C PHE A 150 12.37 -3.71 -7.37
N VAL A 151 12.18 -3.13 -8.55
CA VAL A 151 11.34 -3.71 -9.61
C VAL A 151 11.85 -5.10 -10.01
N GLU A 152 13.15 -5.25 -10.18
CA GLU A 152 13.76 -6.55 -10.51
C GLU A 152 13.59 -7.56 -9.36
N ALA A 153 13.73 -7.11 -8.10
CA ALA A 153 13.48 -7.96 -6.95
C ALA A 153 12.02 -8.43 -6.88
N CYS A 154 11.05 -7.56 -7.22
CA CYS A 154 9.64 -7.94 -7.31
C CYS A 154 9.41 -9.04 -8.35
N LYS A 155 10.03 -8.92 -9.54
CA LYS A 155 9.93 -9.94 -10.60
C LYS A 155 10.53 -11.27 -10.16
N ASN A 156 11.69 -11.24 -9.50
CA ASN A 156 12.37 -12.43 -9.00
C ASN A 156 11.56 -13.17 -7.92
N GLU A 157 10.73 -12.47 -7.18
CA GLU A 157 9.76 -13.06 -6.23
C GLU A 157 8.40 -13.41 -6.88
N GLY A 158 8.32 -13.37 -8.22
CA GLY A 158 7.14 -13.76 -8.99
C GLY A 158 6.06 -12.67 -9.10
N TYR A 159 6.36 -11.44 -8.73
CA TYR A 159 5.42 -10.33 -8.88
C TYR A 159 5.57 -9.66 -10.25
N ASN A 160 4.52 -9.74 -11.06
CA ASN A 160 4.43 -9.11 -12.38
C ASN A 160 3.43 -7.94 -12.42
N GLY A 161 2.98 -7.49 -11.25
CA GLY A 161 2.06 -6.37 -11.13
C GLY A 161 2.76 -5.02 -11.20
N LYS A 162 1.98 -3.97 -10.97
CA LYS A 162 2.44 -2.59 -11.02
C LYS A 162 3.29 -2.26 -9.79
N VAL A 163 4.43 -1.65 -10.02
CA VAL A 163 5.22 -0.98 -8.99
C VAL A 163 5.12 0.52 -9.24
N ILE A 164 4.85 1.29 -8.19
CA ILE A 164 4.84 2.75 -8.25
C ILE A 164 5.97 3.32 -7.41
N TYR A 165 6.42 4.50 -7.75
CA TYR A 165 7.45 5.19 -7.01
C TYR A 165 6.81 6.22 -6.07
N GLY A 166 7.09 6.09 -4.78
CA GLY A 166 6.75 7.09 -3.77
C GLY A 166 7.86 8.12 -3.70
N ALA A 167 7.95 9.01 -4.69
CA ALA A 167 9.02 9.99 -4.78
C ALA A 167 8.93 11.05 -3.69
N THR A 168 10.09 11.45 -3.21
CA THR A 168 10.23 12.76 -2.58
C THR A 168 10.48 13.77 -3.71
N ASP A 169 9.43 14.49 -4.12
CA ASP A 169 9.60 15.55 -5.11
C ASP A 169 10.36 16.70 -4.47
N LYS A 170 11.65 16.67 -4.53
CA LYS A 170 12.58 17.81 -4.70
C LYS A 170 14.00 17.49 -4.24
N PRO A 171 15.01 18.01 -4.95
CA PRO A 171 16.42 17.90 -4.57
C PRO A 171 16.83 18.79 -3.38
N CYS A 172 15.92 19.45 -2.68
CA CYS A 172 16.23 20.37 -1.59
C CYS A 172 15.22 20.23 -0.44
N GLY A 173 15.45 19.33 0.50
CA GLY A 173 15.05 19.50 1.91
C GLY A 173 13.56 19.46 2.29
N GLU A 174 12.63 19.64 1.37
CA GLU A 174 11.18 19.61 1.59
C GLU A 174 10.50 18.66 0.61
N GLY A 175 10.79 17.37 0.75
CA GLY A 175 10.25 16.36 -0.15
C GLY A 175 8.82 15.99 0.20
N VAL A 176 7.93 16.23 -0.74
CA VAL A 176 6.54 15.75 -0.70
C VAL A 176 6.50 14.36 -1.32
N ARG A 177 6.10 13.34 -0.55
CA ARG A 177 5.90 11.98 -1.07
C ARG A 177 4.53 11.86 -1.68
N THR A 178 4.47 11.74 -3.00
CA THR A 178 3.25 11.46 -3.75
C THR A 178 3.31 10.08 -4.38
N LEU A 179 2.16 9.44 -4.53
CA LEU A 179 2.03 8.22 -5.31
C LEU A 179 1.81 8.62 -6.77
N THR A 180 2.73 8.24 -7.66
CA THR A 180 2.63 8.55 -9.07
C THR A 180 2.50 7.30 -9.92
N GLN A 181 1.76 7.39 -11.03
CA GLN A 181 1.59 6.28 -11.96
C GLN A 181 2.75 6.17 -12.97
N ASN A 182 3.48 7.25 -13.18
CA ASN A 182 4.52 7.34 -14.19
C ASN A 182 5.87 7.56 -13.52
N CYS A 183 6.70 6.54 -13.54
CA CYS A 183 8.15 6.70 -13.49
C CYS A 183 8.65 6.55 -14.93
N CYS A 184 9.01 7.65 -15.55
CA CYS A 184 9.81 7.65 -16.77
C CYS A 184 11.27 7.44 -16.40
#